data_5ee4093faac62d199d22bed1809c6b51
#
_entry.id   5ee4093faac62d199d22bed1809c6b51
#
_cell.length_a   1.000
_cell.length_b   1.000
_cell.length_c   1.000
_cell.angle_alpha   90.00
_cell.angle_beta   90.00
_cell.angle_gamma   90.00
#
_symmetry.space_group_name_H-M   'P 1'
#
loop_
_entity.id
_entity.type
_entity.pdbx_description
1 polymer ?
#
loop_
_entity_poly.entity_id
_entity_poly.type
_entity_poly.pdbx_seq_one_letter_code
_entity_poly.pdbx_strand_id
1 'polypeptide(L)'
;MRSRLAIGLVGTATSLALLVPSAVHAAPPRPTEWVGSWHAAMTTAAPDGPSAEGFTDTTLRQVAHLSVGGDSVRIRISNAYGTDPLTVAAATVAPRSDEAAGTPMVDPDALTEVTFGGQDSVTIPAGADWVSDPVDVSVADNSDLVVSMYLPGPTGPATTHRAGYATSFAAPGDATADPGTAFDELDTSRYFLTGVDVTTRARGSVVFFGDSITDGVVSTVDANLRYPDQVADRLLERPGPHRCGVLNSGISGNRLLTDAGASGDSALARFDRDVLSRPGVRTVVLLEGINDIGNSRGAVEPEQLIAVYRQFIDRAHSAGITVVGATLTPFEGAGYYTEEGEADRQAVNEWIRNSGEFDAVVDFDAVLRDPEHPSRILPDYDPGDHLHPNDAGFAAMAAAVDLRTIC
;
A
#
# COMPACT_ATOMS: atom_id res chain seq x y z
N MET A 1 -71.55 -42.42 -63.44
CA MET A 1 -70.16 -42.07 -63.04
C MET A 1 -70.25 -40.79 -62.32
N ARG A 2 -70.11 -40.82 -61.00
CA ARG A 2 -70.26 -39.63 -60.09
C ARG A 2 -68.95 -39.34 -59.45
N SER A 3 -68.35 -38.19 -59.83
CA SER A 3 -67.13 -37.64 -59.19
C SER A 3 -67.49 -36.92 -57.89
N ARG A 4 -66.83 -37.26 -56.80
CA ARG A 4 -66.94 -36.53 -55.51
C ARG A 4 -65.75 -35.66 -55.36
N LEU A 5 -66.03 -34.37 -55.26
CA LEU A 5 -65.02 -33.32 -54.93
C LEU A 5 -64.81 -33.29 -53.37
N ALA A 6 -63.63 -33.46 -52.95
CA ALA A 6 -63.25 -33.27 -51.49
C ALA A 6 -62.65 -31.90 -51.33
N ILE A 7 -63.28 -31.11 -50.49
CA ILE A 7 -62.75 -29.77 -50.03
C ILE A 7 -61.90 -29.98 -48.80
N GLY A 8 -60.59 -29.69 -48.89
CA GLY A 8 -59.69 -29.68 -47.75
C GLY A 8 -59.69 -28.32 -47.04
N LEU A 9 -60.04 -28.30 -45.77
CA LEU A 9 -59.87 -27.13 -44.89
C LEU A 9 -58.44 -27.07 -44.44
N VAL A 10 -57.74 -25.97 -44.77
CA VAL A 10 -56.41 -25.62 -44.18
C VAL A 10 -56.64 -24.77 -42.96
N GLY A 11 -56.43 -25.33 -41.78
CA GLY A 11 -56.44 -24.62 -40.54
C GLY A 11 -55.08 -24.02 -40.26
N THR A 12 -54.98 -22.69 -40.26
CA THR A 12 -53.76 -21.95 -39.81
C THR A 12 -53.75 -21.91 -38.28
N ALA A 13 -52.82 -22.66 -37.67
CA ALA A 13 -52.53 -22.55 -36.22
C ALA A 13 -51.61 -21.37 -35.97
N THR A 14 -52.12 -20.30 -35.34
CA THR A 14 -51.37 -19.15 -34.87
C THR A 14 -50.75 -19.50 -33.51
N SER A 15 -49.46 -19.76 -33.47
CA SER A 15 -48.73 -19.97 -32.22
C SER A 15 -48.43 -18.61 -31.55
N LEU A 16 -49.10 -18.38 -30.43
CA LEU A 16 -48.87 -17.22 -29.56
C LEU A 16 -47.65 -17.53 -28.67
N ALA A 17 -46.46 -16.99 -28.99
CA ALA A 17 -45.27 -17.10 -28.16
C ALA A 17 -45.42 -16.17 -26.96
N LEU A 18 -45.65 -16.74 -25.79
CA LEU A 18 -45.57 -16.03 -24.52
C LEU A 18 -44.10 -15.68 -24.22
N LEU A 19 -43.74 -14.42 -24.38
CA LEU A 19 -42.50 -13.85 -23.88
C LEU A 19 -42.57 -13.83 -22.34
N VAL A 20 -41.97 -14.83 -21.70
CA VAL A 20 -41.72 -14.79 -20.24
C VAL A 20 -40.53 -13.83 -20.02
N PRO A 21 -40.70 -12.74 -19.26
CA PRO A 21 -39.56 -11.88 -18.95
C PRO A 21 -38.56 -12.69 -18.10
N SER A 22 -37.33 -12.83 -18.60
CA SER A 22 -36.24 -13.42 -17.84
C SER A 22 -35.98 -12.50 -16.65
N ALA A 23 -36.28 -12.96 -15.44
CA ALA A 23 -35.92 -12.28 -14.22
C ALA A 23 -34.38 -12.22 -14.19
N VAL A 24 -33.82 -11.02 -14.30
CA VAL A 24 -32.40 -10.77 -14.04
C VAL A 24 -32.19 -11.06 -12.56
N HIS A 25 -31.69 -12.24 -12.23
CA HIS A 25 -31.25 -12.55 -10.88
C HIS A 25 -30.00 -11.72 -10.63
N ALA A 26 -30.10 -10.76 -9.73
CA ALA A 26 -28.91 -10.10 -9.21
C ALA A 26 -27.98 -11.17 -8.62
N ALA A 27 -26.70 -11.14 -8.98
CA ALA A 27 -25.73 -12.02 -8.39
C ALA A 27 -25.75 -11.83 -6.86
N PRO A 28 -25.60 -12.91 -6.07
CA PRO A 28 -25.54 -12.78 -4.62
C PRO A 28 -24.43 -11.82 -4.23
N PRO A 29 -24.60 -11.01 -3.16
CA PRO A 29 -23.54 -10.13 -2.68
C PRO A 29 -22.29 -10.97 -2.35
N ARG A 30 -21.11 -10.42 -2.66
CA ARG A 30 -19.84 -11.07 -2.27
C ARG A 30 -19.79 -11.26 -0.78
N PRO A 31 -19.24 -12.37 -0.29
CA PRO A 31 -18.93 -12.50 1.14
C PRO A 31 -17.92 -11.42 1.54
N THR A 32 -17.94 -11.02 2.80
CA THR A 32 -16.88 -10.18 3.37
C THR A 32 -15.63 -11.01 3.56
N GLU A 33 -14.49 -10.45 3.15
CA GLU A 33 -13.17 -11.07 3.29
C GLU A 33 -12.21 -10.08 3.97
N TRP A 34 -11.13 -10.58 4.54
CA TRP A 34 -10.06 -9.73 5.04
C TRP A 34 -9.27 -9.15 3.88
N VAL A 35 -9.20 -7.83 3.84
CA VAL A 35 -8.48 -7.05 2.83
C VAL A 35 -7.55 -6.08 3.56
N GLY A 36 -6.31 -5.98 3.11
CA GLY A 36 -5.41 -4.95 3.59
C GLY A 36 -5.92 -3.57 3.19
N SER A 37 -6.01 -2.65 4.15
CA SER A 37 -6.49 -1.28 3.96
C SER A 37 -5.39 -0.24 4.15
N TRP A 38 -4.40 -0.54 4.97
CA TRP A 38 -3.22 0.28 5.17
C TRP A 38 -2.00 -0.61 5.42
N HIS A 39 -0.81 -0.16 4.96
CA HIS A 39 0.46 -0.86 5.16
C HIS A 39 1.63 0.11 5.21
N ALA A 40 2.63 -0.25 6.03
CA ALA A 40 3.96 0.35 6.06
C ALA A 40 5.00 -0.79 6.05
N ALA A 41 5.88 -0.80 5.06
CA ALA A 41 6.95 -1.78 4.95
C ALA A 41 8.05 -1.47 5.97
N MET A 42 8.35 -2.43 6.86
CA MET A 42 9.26 -2.23 7.98
C MET A 42 10.72 -2.43 7.57
N THR A 43 11.59 -1.73 8.30
CA THR A 43 13.06 -1.78 8.20
C THR A 43 13.70 -1.93 9.57
N THR A 44 15.02 -2.09 9.60
CA THR A 44 15.81 -1.93 10.83
C THR A 44 15.71 -0.51 11.37
N ALA A 45 16.01 -0.32 12.65
CA ALA A 45 16.13 0.99 13.27
C ALA A 45 17.09 1.90 12.48
N ALA A 46 16.83 3.20 12.53
CA ALA A 46 17.77 4.22 12.07
C ALA A 46 19.06 4.19 12.92
N PRO A 47 20.16 4.81 12.46
CA PRO A 47 21.40 4.87 13.24
C PRO A 47 21.30 5.66 14.54
N ASP A 48 20.32 6.55 14.62
CA ASP A 48 20.08 7.46 15.76
C ASP A 48 18.57 7.74 15.89
N GLY A 49 18.21 8.52 16.92
CA GLY A 49 16.85 8.94 17.21
C GLY A 49 15.97 7.84 17.84
N PRO A 50 14.64 8.07 17.90
CA PRO A 50 13.71 7.23 18.67
C PRO A 50 13.76 5.75 18.32
N SER A 51 13.93 5.40 17.05
CA SER A 51 14.01 3.98 16.65
C SER A 51 15.29 3.30 17.14
N ALA A 52 16.42 4.01 17.17
CA ALA A 52 17.70 3.47 17.67
C ALA A 52 17.70 3.34 19.20
N GLU A 53 17.10 4.31 19.90
CA GLU A 53 16.99 4.32 21.35
C GLU A 53 15.97 3.29 21.86
N GLY A 54 14.92 3.04 21.06
CA GLY A 54 13.81 2.21 21.47
C GLY A 54 12.91 2.89 22.52
N PHE A 55 11.97 2.12 23.05
CA PHE A 55 10.92 2.62 23.94
C PHE A 55 10.90 1.81 25.24
N THR A 56 10.55 2.47 26.34
CA THR A 56 10.39 1.84 27.67
C THR A 56 9.29 2.56 28.42
N ASP A 57 8.32 1.85 28.98
CA ASP A 57 7.19 2.41 29.71
C ASP A 57 6.51 3.54 28.91
N THR A 58 6.20 3.25 27.65
CA THR A 58 5.74 4.24 26.66
C THR A 58 4.53 3.71 25.90
N THR A 59 3.52 4.54 25.72
CA THR A 59 2.44 4.31 24.77
C THR A 59 2.74 5.03 23.47
N LEU A 60 2.84 4.29 22.37
CA LEU A 60 2.92 4.85 21.02
C LEU A 60 1.50 4.98 20.46
N ARG A 61 1.19 6.12 19.86
CA ARG A 61 -0.06 6.36 19.11
C ARG A 61 0.26 6.74 17.69
N GLN A 62 -0.31 6.00 16.74
CA GLN A 62 -0.02 6.12 15.32
C GLN A 62 -1.33 6.14 14.53
N VAL A 63 -1.33 6.87 13.42
CA VAL A 63 -2.50 7.02 12.55
C VAL A 63 -2.30 6.21 11.29
N ALA A 64 -3.25 5.34 10.98
CA ALA A 64 -3.33 4.61 9.73
C ALA A 64 -4.45 5.21 8.87
N HIS A 65 -4.11 5.78 7.71
CA HIS A 65 -5.07 6.29 6.74
C HIS A 65 -5.60 5.13 5.88
N LEU A 66 -6.84 4.72 6.15
CA LEU A 66 -7.43 3.54 5.54
C LEU A 66 -7.95 3.83 4.14
N SER A 67 -7.50 3.09 3.15
CA SER A 67 -7.95 3.21 1.75
C SER A 67 -9.36 2.67 1.53
N VAL A 68 -9.75 1.62 2.24
CA VAL A 68 -11.10 1.06 2.23
C VAL A 68 -11.58 0.80 3.65
N GLY A 69 -12.87 1.01 3.89
CA GLY A 69 -13.53 0.73 5.16
C GLY A 69 -14.02 -0.70 5.29
N GLY A 70 -14.56 -0.98 6.47
CA GLY A 70 -15.12 -2.28 6.80
C GLY A 70 -15.85 -2.29 8.14
N ASP A 71 -16.41 -3.45 8.48
CA ASP A 71 -17.22 -3.63 9.71
C ASP A 71 -16.38 -4.12 10.90
N SER A 72 -15.19 -4.67 10.65
CA SER A 72 -14.22 -5.09 11.66
C SER A 72 -12.82 -4.78 11.17
N VAL A 73 -11.91 -4.51 12.10
CA VAL A 73 -10.50 -4.25 11.85
C VAL A 73 -9.62 -5.26 12.58
N ARG A 74 -8.37 -5.45 12.10
CA ARG A 74 -7.30 -6.08 12.87
C ARG A 74 -6.00 -5.37 12.54
N ILE A 75 -5.14 -5.24 13.54
CA ILE A 75 -3.83 -4.62 13.38
C ILE A 75 -2.74 -5.67 13.21
N ARG A 76 -1.69 -5.28 12.50
CA ARG A 76 -0.47 -6.09 12.33
C ARG A 76 0.69 -5.39 13.00
N ILE A 77 1.37 -6.12 13.86
CA ILE A 77 2.53 -5.63 14.62
C ILE A 77 3.76 -6.42 14.17
N SER A 78 4.86 -5.73 13.91
CA SER A 78 6.09 -6.33 13.43
C SER A 78 7.22 -6.15 14.44
N ASN A 79 7.86 -7.25 14.79
CA ASN A 79 9.15 -7.31 15.46
C ASN A 79 10.21 -7.96 14.55
N ALA A 80 10.02 -7.81 13.22
CA ALA A 80 10.83 -8.50 12.21
C ALA A 80 12.32 -8.18 12.31
N TYR A 81 12.66 -6.99 12.78
CA TYR A 81 14.04 -6.54 12.98
C TYR A 81 14.46 -6.39 14.44
N GLY A 82 13.59 -6.76 15.36
CA GLY A 82 13.92 -6.80 16.79
C GLY A 82 14.94 -7.89 17.12
N THR A 83 15.81 -7.62 18.08
CA THR A 83 16.78 -8.60 18.63
C THR A 83 16.24 -9.30 19.86
N ASP A 84 15.26 -8.70 20.51
CA ASP A 84 14.62 -9.16 21.74
C ASP A 84 13.11 -9.32 21.53
N PRO A 85 12.42 -10.13 22.35
CA PRO A 85 10.96 -10.21 22.30
C PRO A 85 10.30 -8.86 22.60
N LEU A 86 9.35 -8.44 21.78
CA LEU A 86 8.54 -7.24 21.96
C LEU A 86 7.28 -7.56 22.74
N THR A 87 7.08 -6.94 23.90
CA THR A 87 5.82 -7.04 24.64
C THR A 87 4.94 -5.82 24.41
N VAL A 88 3.73 -6.04 23.93
CA VAL A 88 2.63 -5.07 23.91
C VAL A 88 1.67 -5.47 25.01
N ALA A 89 1.58 -4.65 26.07
CA ALA A 89 0.80 -5.00 27.27
C ALA A 89 -0.66 -4.54 27.19
N ALA A 90 -0.93 -3.53 26.36
CA ALA A 90 -2.30 -3.09 26.03
C ALA A 90 -2.27 -2.46 24.64
N ALA A 91 -3.38 -2.56 23.92
CA ALA A 91 -3.56 -1.85 22.66
C ALA A 91 -5.02 -1.40 22.49
N THR A 92 -5.25 -0.27 21.85
CA THR A 92 -6.57 0.24 21.48
C THR A 92 -6.58 0.74 20.05
N VAL A 93 -7.79 0.74 19.45
CA VAL A 93 -8.07 1.39 18.18
C VAL A 93 -9.25 2.32 18.31
N ALA A 94 -9.24 3.42 17.55
CA ALA A 94 -10.39 4.32 17.44
C ALA A 94 -10.42 4.96 16.06
N PRO A 95 -11.60 5.05 15.40
CA PRO A 95 -11.77 5.95 14.25
C PRO A 95 -11.47 7.38 14.67
N ARG A 96 -10.75 8.14 13.84
CA ARG A 96 -10.49 9.57 14.07
C ARG A 96 -11.49 10.42 13.30
N SER A 97 -11.95 11.51 13.89
CA SER A 97 -12.73 12.50 13.17
C SER A 97 -11.84 13.38 12.31
N ASP A 98 -12.35 13.89 11.19
CA ASP A 98 -11.62 14.78 10.28
C ASP A 98 -11.10 16.05 10.98
N GLU A 99 -11.82 16.53 12.00
CA GLU A 99 -11.44 17.70 12.79
C GLU A 99 -10.17 17.47 13.64
N ALA A 100 -9.80 16.21 13.86
CA ALA A 100 -8.63 15.81 14.64
C ALA A 100 -7.39 15.52 13.79
N ALA A 101 -7.39 15.81 12.47
CA ALA A 101 -6.26 15.56 11.57
C ALA A 101 -4.96 16.22 12.11
N GLY A 102 -3.83 15.48 12.07
CA GLY A 102 -2.54 15.95 12.59
C GLY A 102 -2.48 16.03 14.12
N THR A 103 -3.46 15.48 14.87
CA THR A 103 -3.48 15.49 16.33
C THR A 103 -3.61 14.06 16.90
N PRO A 104 -3.24 13.80 18.16
CA PRO A 104 -3.44 12.52 18.82
C PRO A 104 -4.87 12.28 19.30
N MET A 105 -5.78 13.24 19.11
CA MET A 105 -7.11 13.25 19.72
C MET A 105 -8.05 12.22 19.08
N VAL A 106 -8.80 11.53 19.95
CA VAL A 106 -9.88 10.62 19.57
C VAL A 106 -11.09 10.87 20.49
N ASP A 107 -12.28 10.43 20.04
CA ASP A 107 -13.43 10.35 20.92
C ASP A 107 -13.18 9.24 21.96
N PRO A 108 -13.21 9.53 23.27
CA PRO A 108 -13.00 8.52 24.31
C PRO A 108 -14.02 7.37 24.25
N ASP A 109 -15.24 7.64 23.79
CA ASP A 109 -16.29 6.62 23.67
C ASP A 109 -16.08 5.71 22.45
N ALA A 110 -15.19 6.08 21.51
CA ALA A 110 -14.83 5.29 20.34
C ALA A 110 -13.62 4.37 20.58
N LEU A 111 -12.88 4.54 21.66
CA LEU A 111 -11.75 3.69 22.00
C LEU A 111 -12.19 2.24 22.23
N THR A 112 -11.62 1.32 21.47
CA THR A 112 -11.92 -0.11 21.57
C THR A 112 -10.64 -0.90 21.83
N GLU A 113 -10.67 -1.78 22.80
CA GLU A 113 -9.56 -2.65 23.17
C GLU A 113 -9.24 -3.65 22.04
N VAL A 114 -7.95 -3.93 21.87
CA VAL A 114 -7.42 -4.92 20.92
C VAL A 114 -6.91 -6.11 21.72
N THR A 115 -7.32 -7.31 21.33
CA THR A 115 -6.85 -8.56 21.95
C THR A 115 -5.98 -9.39 21.01
N PHE A 116 -5.28 -10.38 21.59
CA PHE A 116 -4.32 -11.24 20.89
C PHE A 116 -4.53 -12.69 21.38
N GLY A 117 -5.31 -13.46 20.62
CA GLY A 117 -5.73 -14.81 21.05
C GLY A 117 -6.62 -14.77 22.30
N GLY A 118 -7.44 -13.74 22.44
CA GLY A 118 -8.33 -13.51 23.59
C GLY A 118 -7.60 -12.99 24.83
N GLN A 119 -6.35 -12.51 24.70
CA GLN A 119 -5.61 -11.89 25.80
C GLN A 119 -5.37 -10.40 25.48
N ASP A 120 -5.31 -9.56 26.50
CA ASP A 120 -5.09 -8.10 26.35
C ASP A 120 -3.65 -7.78 25.96
N SER A 121 -2.73 -8.72 26.13
CA SER A 121 -1.31 -8.55 25.89
C SER A 121 -0.73 -9.64 24.99
N VAL A 122 0.39 -9.31 24.31
CA VAL A 122 1.16 -10.24 23.51
C VAL A 122 2.66 -10.01 23.68
N THR A 123 3.44 -11.09 23.62
CA THR A 123 4.90 -11.01 23.48
C THR A 123 5.29 -11.62 22.15
N ILE A 124 5.78 -10.77 21.24
CA ILE A 124 6.13 -11.11 19.87
C ILE A 124 7.61 -11.48 19.81
N PRO A 125 7.99 -12.70 19.41
CA PRO A 125 9.40 -13.09 19.29
C PRO A 125 10.18 -12.17 18.34
N ALA A 126 11.48 -12.06 18.57
CA ALA A 126 12.40 -11.42 17.62
C ALA A 126 12.27 -12.07 16.23
N GLY A 127 12.26 -11.26 15.17
CA GLY A 127 12.13 -11.73 13.79
C GLY A 127 10.71 -12.10 13.35
N ALA A 128 9.67 -11.85 14.17
CA ALA A 128 8.30 -12.26 13.89
C ALA A 128 7.35 -11.06 13.73
N ASP A 129 6.28 -11.32 12.94
CA ASP A 129 5.10 -10.46 12.87
C ASP A 129 3.94 -11.10 13.64
N TRP A 130 3.00 -10.28 14.10
CA TRP A 130 1.81 -10.73 14.81
C TRP A 130 0.57 -10.01 14.30
N VAL A 131 -0.56 -10.71 14.28
CA VAL A 131 -1.87 -10.16 13.90
C VAL A 131 -2.78 -10.23 15.11
N SER A 132 -3.49 -9.14 15.41
CA SER A 132 -4.48 -9.10 16.49
C SER A 132 -5.69 -9.97 16.18
N ASP A 133 -6.51 -10.23 17.20
CA ASP A 133 -7.87 -10.70 17.00
C ASP A 133 -8.68 -9.64 16.23
N PRO A 134 -9.80 -10.02 15.58
CA PRO A 134 -10.75 -9.08 15.03
C PRO A 134 -11.32 -8.15 16.10
N VAL A 135 -11.39 -6.86 15.79
CA VAL A 135 -12.04 -5.84 16.62
C VAL A 135 -13.30 -5.35 15.88
N ASP A 136 -14.44 -5.41 16.52
CA ASP A 136 -15.73 -4.98 15.94
C ASP A 136 -15.86 -3.46 16.00
N VAL A 137 -15.15 -2.80 15.10
CA VAL A 137 -15.15 -1.36 14.88
C VAL A 137 -15.40 -1.09 13.41
N SER A 138 -16.50 -0.39 13.11
CA SER A 138 -16.78 0.05 11.74
C SER A 138 -15.94 1.26 11.40
N VAL A 139 -15.26 1.18 10.27
CA VAL A 139 -14.45 2.27 9.71
C VAL A 139 -14.93 2.61 8.31
N ALA A 140 -14.90 3.90 7.96
CA ALA A 140 -15.28 4.36 6.63
C ALA A 140 -14.16 4.15 5.62
N ASP A 141 -14.52 4.19 4.33
CA ASP A 141 -13.53 4.34 3.26
C ASP A 141 -12.82 5.70 3.42
N ASN A 142 -11.55 5.78 3.06
CA ASN A 142 -10.74 7.01 3.09
C ASN A 142 -10.85 7.72 4.46
N SER A 143 -10.57 6.99 5.52
CA SER A 143 -10.68 7.49 6.90
C SER A 143 -9.47 7.08 7.73
N ASP A 144 -9.28 7.77 8.83
CA ASP A 144 -8.17 7.50 9.73
C ASP A 144 -8.58 6.58 10.88
N LEU A 145 -7.73 5.58 11.13
CA LEU A 145 -7.76 4.76 12.33
C LEU A 145 -6.56 5.09 13.20
N VAL A 146 -6.82 5.49 14.43
CA VAL A 146 -5.78 5.69 15.45
C VAL A 146 -5.53 4.37 16.15
N VAL A 147 -4.24 3.98 16.25
CA VAL A 147 -3.79 2.77 16.94
C VAL A 147 -2.86 3.18 18.08
N SER A 148 -3.17 2.78 19.31
CA SER A 148 -2.32 3.00 20.48
C SER A 148 -1.80 1.67 21.00
N MET A 149 -0.50 1.60 21.35
CA MET A 149 0.14 0.38 21.85
C MET A 149 1.03 0.74 23.03
N TYR A 150 0.80 0.13 24.19
CA TYR A 150 1.61 0.31 25.39
C TYR A 150 2.74 -0.72 25.44
N LEU A 151 3.96 -0.21 25.60
CA LEU A 151 5.22 -0.94 25.66
C LEU A 151 5.81 -0.83 27.07
N PRO A 152 5.59 -1.81 27.97
CA PRO A 152 5.89 -1.68 29.40
C PRO A 152 7.38 -1.77 29.73
N GLY A 153 8.15 -2.45 28.90
CA GLY A 153 9.58 -2.71 29.10
C GLY A 153 10.42 -2.22 27.92
N PRO A 154 11.75 -2.27 28.05
CA PRO A 154 12.66 -1.85 26.99
C PRO A 154 12.45 -2.71 25.74
N THR A 155 12.29 -2.05 24.59
CA THR A 155 12.11 -2.74 23.31
C THR A 155 13.44 -3.06 22.62
N GLY A 156 14.55 -2.42 23.04
CA GLY A 156 15.73 -2.30 22.19
C GLY A 156 15.45 -1.46 20.95
N PRO A 157 16.35 -1.46 19.96
CA PRO A 157 16.12 -0.78 18.68
C PRO A 157 14.83 -1.25 18.01
N ALA A 158 14.00 -0.29 17.58
CA ALA A 158 12.66 -0.58 17.11
C ALA A 158 12.63 -1.03 15.64
N THR A 159 11.83 -2.04 15.33
CA THR A 159 11.36 -2.26 13.96
C THR A 159 10.58 -1.03 13.52
N THR A 160 10.99 -0.39 12.42
CA THR A 160 10.48 0.93 12.05
C THR A 160 10.26 1.09 10.55
N HIS A 161 9.44 2.06 10.17
CA HIS A 161 9.35 2.63 8.85
C HIS A 161 9.55 4.14 8.96
N ARG A 162 10.67 4.66 8.44
CA ARG A 162 11.13 6.03 8.74
C ARG A 162 10.33 7.14 8.07
N ALA A 163 9.81 6.88 6.88
CA ALA A 163 9.19 7.89 6.03
C ALA A 163 7.66 7.72 5.99
N GLY A 164 7.02 7.70 7.17
CA GLY A 164 5.58 7.49 7.28
C GLY A 164 4.72 8.65 6.80
N TYR A 165 5.28 9.85 6.66
CA TYR A 165 4.63 11.10 6.24
C TYR A 165 3.29 11.37 6.95
N ALA A 166 3.15 10.87 8.15
CA ALA A 166 2.06 11.20 9.05
C ALA A 166 2.56 11.15 10.49
N THR A 167 2.14 12.09 11.32
CA THR A 167 2.62 12.30 12.67
C THR A 167 2.32 11.08 13.56
N SER A 168 3.34 10.64 14.29
CA SER A 168 3.28 9.66 15.36
C SER A 168 3.45 10.36 16.71
N PHE A 169 2.82 9.83 17.74
CA PHE A 169 2.77 10.44 19.07
C PHE A 169 3.21 9.44 20.13
N ALA A 170 3.71 9.94 21.25
CA ALA A 170 4.12 9.14 22.39
C ALA A 170 3.62 9.74 23.71
N ALA A 171 3.33 8.87 24.67
CA ALA A 171 2.99 9.24 26.03
C ALA A 171 3.71 8.31 27.02
N PRO A 172 4.12 8.78 28.20
CA PRO A 172 4.70 7.93 29.24
C PRO A 172 3.61 7.03 29.86
N GLY A 173 4.01 5.81 30.23
CA GLY A 173 3.13 4.82 30.86
C GLY A 173 2.03 4.30 29.92
N ASP A 174 1.05 3.61 30.50
CA ASP A 174 -0.15 3.16 29.78
C ASP A 174 -1.16 4.30 29.62
N ALA A 175 -1.15 4.88 28.43
CA ALA A 175 -2.08 5.91 27.97
C ALA A 175 -3.02 5.40 26.85
N THR A 176 -3.20 4.08 26.69
CA THR A 176 -4.03 3.52 25.63
C THR A 176 -5.49 3.97 25.70
N ALA A 177 -6.00 4.24 26.91
CA ALA A 177 -7.36 4.77 27.15
C ALA A 177 -7.45 6.31 27.19
N ASP A 178 -6.32 7.04 27.05
CA ASP A 178 -6.34 8.51 27.04
C ASP A 178 -6.90 9.03 25.70
N PRO A 179 -7.80 10.05 25.71
CA PRO A 179 -8.36 10.60 24.49
C PRO A 179 -7.38 11.37 23.61
N GLY A 180 -6.15 11.59 24.06
CA GLY A 180 -5.08 12.29 23.32
C GLY A 180 -4.34 13.35 24.12
N THR A 181 -4.82 13.65 25.33
CA THR A 181 -4.28 14.77 26.15
C THR A 181 -2.91 14.47 26.77
N ALA A 182 -2.54 13.19 26.90
CA ALA A 182 -1.26 12.75 27.45
C ALA A 182 -0.15 12.65 26.41
N PHE A 183 -0.47 12.80 25.13
CA PHE A 183 0.44 12.51 24.01
C PHE A 183 1.17 13.77 23.52
N ASP A 184 2.46 13.65 23.36
CA ASP A 184 3.30 14.61 22.64
C ASP A 184 3.61 14.07 21.22
N GLU A 185 3.90 14.99 20.29
CA GLU A 185 4.40 14.65 18.96
C GLU A 185 5.78 14.00 19.08
N LEU A 186 5.98 12.87 18.40
CA LEU A 186 7.24 12.12 18.39
C LEU A 186 8.04 12.45 17.13
N ASP A 187 7.56 11.98 15.97
CA ASP A 187 8.10 12.22 14.64
C ASP A 187 7.11 11.73 13.57
N THR A 188 7.56 11.55 12.31
CA THR A 188 6.74 11.05 11.21
C THR A 188 7.03 9.58 10.85
N SER A 189 7.77 8.85 11.69
CA SER A 189 8.05 7.43 11.48
C SER A 189 6.91 6.53 11.97
N ARG A 190 6.94 5.27 11.56
CA ARG A 190 6.08 4.21 12.12
C ARG A 190 6.93 3.25 12.94
N TYR A 191 6.39 2.80 14.06
CA TYR A 191 7.06 1.91 15.00
C TYR A 191 6.20 0.68 15.23
N PHE A 192 6.70 -0.48 14.90
CA PHE A 192 6.07 -1.79 15.08
C PHE A 192 4.74 -1.99 14.34
N LEU A 193 3.94 -0.97 14.12
CA LEU A 193 2.66 -1.05 13.39
C LEU A 193 2.92 -1.16 11.88
N THR A 194 2.70 -2.35 11.30
CA THR A 194 2.99 -2.63 9.88
C THR A 194 1.74 -2.73 9.00
N GLY A 195 0.54 -2.81 9.56
CA GLY A 195 -0.65 -2.90 8.73
C GLY A 195 -1.97 -2.85 9.49
N VAL A 196 -3.01 -2.51 8.74
CA VAL A 196 -4.41 -2.61 9.17
C VAL A 196 -5.19 -3.33 8.08
N ASP A 197 -5.87 -4.41 8.47
CA ASP A 197 -6.78 -5.14 7.61
C ASP A 197 -8.23 -4.87 8.04
N VAL A 198 -9.15 -4.90 7.09
CA VAL A 198 -10.59 -4.71 7.33
C VAL A 198 -11.40 -5.86 6.74
N THR A 199 -12.57 -6.17 7.32
CA THR A 199 -13.55 -7.06 6.68
C THR A 199 -14.42 -6.25 5.74
N THR A 200 -14.36 -6.54 4.46
CA THR A 200 -15.05 -5.74 3.44
C THR A 200 -15.52 -6.59 2.27
N ARG A 201 -16.36 -6.01 1.41
CA ARG A 201 -16.76 -6.58 0.12
C ARG A 201 -15.92 -6.07 -1.05
N ALA A 202 -14.84 -5.37 -0.78
CA ALA A 202 -13.87 -4.95 -1.79
C ALA A 202 -13.33 -6.17 -2.55
N ARG A 203 -12.77 -5.94 -3.75
CA ARG A 203 -12.29 -7.03 -4.62
C ARG A 203 -11.00 -7.68 -4.13
N GLY A 204 -10.30 -7.03 -3.23
CA GLY A 204 -9.00 -7.39 -2.72
C GLY A 204 -8.18 -6.14 -2.48
N SER A 205 -6.86 -6.26 -2.46
CA SER A 205 -5.93 -5.13 -2.33
C SER A 205 -4.94 -5.07 -3.48
N VAL A 206 -4.43 -3.85 -3.69
CA VAL A 206 -3.34 -3.51 -4.61
C VAL A 206 -2.15 -3.07 -3.76
N VAL A 207 -0.99 -3.62 -4.01
CA VAL A 207 0.25 -3.23 -3.35
C VAL A 207 1.06 -2.36 -4.30
N PHE A 208 1.41 -1.15 -3.88
CA PHE A 208 2.40 -0.31 -4.54
C PHE A 208 3.74 -0.60 -3.89
N PHE A 209 4.62 -1.27 -4.63
CA PHE A 209 5.90 -1.77 -4.15
C PHE A 209 7.04 -1.01 -4.82
N GLY A 210 7.91 -0.39 -4.03
CA GLY A 210 8.93 0.48 -4.57
C GLY A 210 9.84 1.13 -3.53
N ASP A 211 10.51 2.16 -3.97
CA ASP A 211 11.48 2.96 -3.20
C ASP A 211 10.87 4.25 -2.62
N SER A 212 11.69 5.29 -2.47
CA SER A 212 11.29 6.60 -1.92
C SER A 212 10.19 7.31 -2.70
N ILE A 213 10.08 7.07 -4.01
CA ILE A 213 9.03 7.67 -4.84
C ILE A 213 7.67 7.05 -4.51
N THR A 214 7.64 5.73 -4.29
CA THR A 214 6.43 5.03 -3.82
C THR A 214 6.12 5.35 -2.36
N ASP A 215 7.13 5.41 -1.51
CA ASP A 215 7.04 5.79 -0.11
C ASP A 215 6.48 7.21 0.07
N GLY A 216 6.77 8.10 -0.87
CA GLY A 216 6.22 9.44 -0.95
C GLY A 216 7.12 10.51 -0.36
N VAL A 217 8.45 10.36 -0.51
CA VAL A 217 9.42 11.36 -0.06
C VAL A 217 9.06 12.73 -0.62
N VAL A 218 9.13 13.76 0.24
CA VAL A 218 8.73 15.17 0.07
C VAL A 218 7.23 15.44 -0.07
N SER A 219 6.35 14.44 0.08
CA SER A 219 4.92 14.71 0.18
C SER A 219 4.59 15.49 1.46
N THR A 220 3.51 16.27 1.41
CA THR A 220 3.06 17.03 2.57
C THR A 220 2.65 16.09 3.72
N VAL A 221 3.25 16.29 4.90
CA VAL A 221 2.96 15.50 6.11
C VAL A 221 1.50 15.64 6.51
N ASP A 222 0.89 14.55 6.96
CA ASP A 222 -0.52 14.43 7.40
C ASP A 222 -1.58 14.75 6.33
N ALA A 223 -1.15 14.92 5.05
CA ALA A 223 -2.06 15.27 3.96
C ALA A 223 -2.47 14.07 3.07
N ASN A 224 -1.83 12.91 3.22
CA ASN A 224 -2.09 11.70 2.42
C ASN A 224 -2.04 11.97 0.91
N LEU A 225 -0.99 12.68 0.44
CA LEU A 225 -0.82 13.10 -0.95
C LEU A 225 0.19 12.27 -1.74
N ARG A 226 0.66 11.14 -1.21
CA ARG A 226 1.48 10.18 -1.95
C ARG A 226 0.67 9.60 -3.11
N TYR A 227 1.33 9.23 -4.22
CA TYR A 227 0.55 8.76 -5.38
C TYR A 227 -0.32 7.51 -5.09
N PRO A 228 0.08 6.54 -4.21
CA PRO A 228 -0.83 5.45 -3.86
C PRO A 228 -2.08 5.91 -3.11
N ASP A 229 -1.98 6.92 -2.22
CA ASP A 229 -3.13 7.48 -1.50
C ASP A 229 -4.12 8.10 -2.49
N GLN A 230 -3.64 8.91 -3.44
CA GLN A 230 -4.46 9.53 -4.47
C GLN A 230 -5.05 8.51 -5.47
N VAL A 231 -4.40 7.36 -5.68
CA VAL A 231 -5.00 6.24 -6.42
C VAL A 231 -6.16 5.63 -5.62
N ALA A 232 -6.05 5.53 -4.29
CA ALA A 232 -7.15 5.08 -3.44
C ALA A 232 -8.37 6.00 -3.58
N ASP A 233 -8.19 7.31 -3.51
CA ASP A 233 -9.26 8.29 -3.72
C ASP A 233 -9.96 8.07 -5.06
N ARG A 234 -9.20 7.95 -6.15
CA ARG A 234 -9.73 7.70 -7.49
C ARG A 234 -10.48 6.37 -7.62
N LEU A 235 -10.06 5.34 -6.89
CA LEU A 235 -10.78 4.06 -6.84
C LEU A 235 -12.16 4.20 -6.17
N LEU A 236 -12.27 5.04 -5.15
CA LEU A 236 -13.53 5.31 -4.45
C LEU A 236 -14.52 6.13 -5.29
N GLU A 237 -14.04 7.00 -6.18
CA GLU A 237 -14.86 7.78 -7.10
C GLU A 237 -15.52 6.93 -8.20
N ARG A 238 -15.03 5.70 -8.44
CA ARG A 238 -15.60 4.82 -9.47
C ARG A 238 -16.98 4.31 -9.06
N PRO A 239 -17.97 4.33 -9.97
CA PRO A 239 -19.28 3.77 -9.69
C PRO A 239 -19.23 2.22 -9.59
N GLY A 240 -19.99 1.66 -8.67
CA GLY A 240 -20.17 0.21 -8.55
C GLY A 240 -19.15 -0.47 -7.62
N PRO A 241 -19.07 -1.81 -7.65
CA PRO A 241 -18.30 -2.61 -6.68
C PRO A 241 -16.81 -2.73 -7.05
N HIS A 242 -16.20 -1.65 -7.56
CA HIS A 242 -14.81 -1.61 -8.02
C HIS A 242 -13.88 -1.02 -6.95
N ARG A 243 -14.03 -1.46 -5.70
CA ARG A 243 -13.19 -1.03 -4.58
C ARG A 243 -12.11 -2.05 -4.33
N CYS A 244 -10.90 -1.59 -4.12
CA CYS A 244 -9.76 -2.37 -3.65
C CYS A 244 -9.04 -1.58 -2.56
N GLY A 245 -8.54 -2.28 -1.55
CA GLY A 245 -7.59 -1.68 -0.63
C GLY A 245 -6.30 -1.29 -1.36
N VAL A 246 -5.70 -0.19 -0.95
CA VAL A 246 -4.41 0.27 -1.48
C VAL A 246 -3.39 0.21 -0.36
N LEU A 247 -2.27 -0.47 -0.62
CA LEU A 247 -1.19 -0.71 0.32
C LEU A 247 0.09 -0.09 -0.23
N ASN A 248 0.69 0.82 0.55
CA ASN A 248 1.98 1.40 0.21
C ASN A 248 3.10 0.55 0.84
N SER A 249 3.90 -0.11 0.00
CA SER A 249 5.08 -0.89 0.37
C SER A 249 6.36 -0.23 -0.15
N GLY A 250 6.39 1.09 -0.26
CA GLY A 250 7.60 1.86 -0.55
C GLY A 250 8.55 1.86 0.65
N ILE A 251 9.85 1.91 0.39
CA ILE A 251 10.90 2.14 1.39
C ILE A 251 11.91 3.13 0.81
N SER A 252 12.09 4.26 1.46
CA SER A 252 13.04 5.29 1.00
C SER A 252 14.48 4.77 0.90
N GLY A 253 15.07 4.89 -0.30
CA GLY A 253 16.42 4.43 -0.60
C GLY A 253 16.55 2.93 -0.88
N ASN A 254 15.43 2.19 -0.99
CA ASN A 254 15.44 0.75 -1.26
C ASN A 254 16.06 0.43 -2.62
N ARG A 255 16.54 -0.80 -2.77
CA ARG A 255 17.19 -1.32 -3.97
C ARG A 255 16.66 -2.69 -4.33
N LEU A 256 16.71 -3.02 -5.61
CA LEU A 256 16.30 -4.35 -6.10
C LEU A 256 17.24 -5.45 -5.62
N LEU A 257 18.56 -5.22 -5.71
CA LEU A 257 19.58 -6.25 -5.66
C LEU A 257 20.26 -6.41 -4.30
N THR A 258 20.37 -5.34 -3.52
CA THR A 258 21.18 -5.32 -2.30
C THR A 258 20.47 -4.70 -1.13
N ASP A 259 20.71 -5.26 0.05
CA ASP A 259 20.26 -4.64 1.29
C ASP A 259 20.93 -3.27 1.49
N ALA A 260 20.20 -2.33 2.07
CA ALA A 260 20.61 -0.96 2.21
C ALA A 260 20.52 -0.44 3.67
N GLY A 261 20.70 -1.33 4.65
CA GLY A 261 20.65 -1.00 6.08
C GLY A 261 19.29 -0.41 6.47
N ALA A 262 19.27 0.83 6.97
CA ALA A 262 18.02 1.50 7.34
C ALA A 262 17.10 1.83 6.14
N SER A 263 17.55 1.61 4.90
CA SER A 263 16.69 1.62 3.69
C SER A 263 16.20 0.21 3.33
N GLY A 264 16.25 -0.71 4.26
CA GLY A 264 15.61 -2.03 4.24
C GLY A 264 16.41 -3.11 3.52
N ASP A 265 15.86 -4.32 3.63
CA ASP A 265 16.27 -5.47 2.83
C ASP A 265 16.03 -5.16 1.34
N SER A 266 16.80 -5.80 0.46
CA SER A 266 16.57 -5.69 -0.98
C SER A 266 15.12 -6.03 -1.34
N ALA A 267 14.57 -5.37 -2.36
CA ALA A 267 13.23 -5.65 -2.83
C ALA A 267 13.04 -7.15 -3.13
N LEU A 268 14.09 -7.79 -3.67
CA LEU A 268 14.10 -9.22 -3.93
C LEU A 268 13.89 -10.07 -2.66
N ALA A 269 14.48 -9.66 -1.54
CA ALA A 269 14.36 -10.36 -0.26
C ALA A 269 13.01 -10.10 0.44
N ARG A 270 12.50 -8.85 0.39
CA ARG A 270 11.29 -8.45 1.11
C ARG A 270 9.96 -8.71 0.37
N PHE A 271 9.99 -9.15 -0.90
CA PHE A 271 8.82 -9.29 -1.76
C PHE A 271 7.73 -10.20 -1.17
N ASP A 272 8.11 -11.33 -0.57
CA ASP A 272 7.14 -12.24 0.06
C ASP A 272 6.44 -11.60 1.26
N ARG A 273 7.22 -10.92 2.11
CA ARG A 273 6.70 -10.25 3.31
C ARG A 273 5.81 -9.06 2.95
N ASP A 274 6.26 -8.21 2.04
CA ASP A 274 5.64 -6.90 1.80
C ASP A 274 4.62 -6.91 0.65
N VAL A 275 4.55 -8.00 -0.13
CA VAL A 275 3.58 -8.17 -1.23
C VAL A 275 2.76 -9.45 -1.05
N LEU A 276 3.39 -10.63 -1.17
CA LEU A 276 2.65 -11.89 -1.31
C LEU A 276 1.86 -12.27 -0.05
N SER A 277 2.31 -11.87 1.14
CA SER A 277 1.65 -12.15 2.41
C SER A 277 0.55 -11.14 2.77
N ARG A 278 0.33 -10.10 1.97
CA ARG A 278 -0.69 -9.09 2.28
C ARG A 278 -2.09 -9.62 2.03
N PRO A 279 -3.06 -9.32 2.93
CA PRO A 279 -4.41 -9.87 2.82
C PRO A 279 -5.14 -9.41 1.57
N GLY A 280 -5.66 -10.37 0.83
CA GLY A 280 -6.48 -10.11 -0.34
C GLY A 280 -5.75 -9.50 -1.54
N VAL A 281 -4.39 -9.51 -1.56
CA VAL A 281 -3.64 -8.95 -2.69
C VAL A 281 -4.03 -9.61 -4.01
N ARG A 282 -4.27 -8.77 -5.02
CA ARG A 282 -4.63 -9.15 -6.38
C ARG A 282 -3.68 -8.59 -7.41
N THR A 283 -3.07 -7.45 -7.10
CA THR A 283 -2.21 -6.73 -8.02
C THR A 283 -1.04 -6.12 -7.25
N VAL A 284 0.12 -6.12 -7.86
CA VAL A 284 1.28 -5.32 -7.45
C VAL A 284 1.65 -4.35 -8.55
N VAL A 285 1.85 -3.08 -8.18
CA VAL A 285 2.44 -2.04 -9.04
C VAL A 285 3.89 -1.87 -8.61
N LEU A 286 4.82 -2.12 -9.52
CA LEU A 286 6.26 -2.20 -9.22
C LEU A 286 6.99 -0.99 -9.79
N LEU A 287 7.51 -0.12 -8.90
CA LEU A 287 8.37 1.02 -9.22
C LEU A 287 9.62 0.96 -8.33
N GLU A 288 10.69 0.35 -8.81
CA GLU A 288 11.90 0.11 -8.02
C GLU A 288 13.11 0.00 -8.95
N GLY A 289 14.31 0.44 -8.53
CA GLY A 289 15.54 0.23 -9.26
C GLY A 289 16.39 1.49 -9.52
N ILE A 290 15.82 2.70 -9.36
CA ILE A 290 16.58 3.94 -9.56
C ILE A 290 17.76 4.06 -8.58
N ASN A 291 17.61 3.51 -7.36
CA ASN A 291 18.67 3.51 -6.37
C ASN A 291 19.78 2.48 -6.67
N ASP A 292 19.48 1.39 -7.37
CA ASP A 292 20.50 0.49 -7.88
C ASP A 292 21.36 1.20 -8.91
N ILE A 293 20.74 1.86 -9.88
CA ILE A 293 21.40 2.63 -10.93
C ILE A 293 22.25 3.77 -10.33
N GLY A 294 21.61 4.66 -9.57
CA GLY A 294 22.27 5.86 -9.03
C GLY A 294 23.41 5.55 -8.06
N ASN A 295 23.26 4.57 -7.18
CA ASN A 295 24.28 4.25 -6.19
C ASN A 295 25.38 3.33 -6.72
N SER A 296 25.16 2.60 -7.82
CA SER A 296 26.14 1.69 -8.40
C SER A 296 27.25 2.41 -9.17
N ARG A 297 26.96 3.63 -9.66
CA ARG A 297 27.86 4.40 -10.54
C ARG A 297 28.34 3.60 -11.74
N GLY A 298 27.41 2.92 -12.43
CA GLY A 298 27.69 2.08 -13.59
C GLY A 298 28.18 0.66 -13.28
N ALA A 299 28.07 0.20 -12.02
CA ALA A 299 28.43 -1.18 -11.66
C ALA A 299 27.26 -2.16 -11.75
N VAL A 300 26.02 -1.68 -11.92
CA VAL A 300 24.83 -2.50 -12.10
C VAL A 300 24.35 -2.36 -13.53
N GLU A 301 24.33 -3.48 -14.24
CA GLU A 301 23.85 -3.55 -15.63
C GLU A 301 22.31 -3.67 -15.69
N PRO A 302 21.65 -3.09 -16.72
CA PRO A 302 20.20 -3.19 -16.89
C PRO A 302 19.66 -4.62 -16.84
N GLU A 303 20.39 -5.58 -17.39
CA GLU A 303 20.01 -7.00 -17.41
C GLU A 303 19.87 -7.62 -16.02
N GLN A 304 20.63 -7.13 -15.04
CA GLN A 304 20.52 -7.58 -13.64
C GLN A 304 19.20 -7.13 -13.02
N LEU A 305 18.79 -5.89 -13.26
CA LEU A 305 17.49 -5.36 -12.81
C LEU A 305 16.33 -6.09 -13.50
N ILE A 306 16.43 -6.29 -14.81
CA ILE A 306 15.46 -7.03 -15.62
C ILE A 306 15.30 -8.47 -15.11
N ALA A 307 16.40 -9.12 -14.72
CA ALA A 307 16.35 -10.46 -14.16
C ALA A 307 15.55 -10.51 -12.85
N VAL A 308 15.68 -9.48 -12.00
CA VAL A 308 14.88 -9.38 -10.75
C VAL A 308 13.41 -9.11 -11.05
N TYR A 309 13.09 -8.24 -11.99
CA TYR A 309 11.69 -8.02 -12.40
C TYR A 309 11.02 -9.32 -12.87
N ARG A 310 11.72 -10.15 -13.64
CA ARG A 310 11.23 -11.48 -14.03
C ARG A 310 10.97 -12.38 -12.83
N GLN A 311 11.83 -12.34 -11.80
CA GLN A 311 11.58 -13.07 -10.55
C GLN A 311 10.31 -12.60 -9.83
N PHE A 312 10.04 -11.30 -9.80
CA PHE A 312 8.80 -10.77 -9.23
C PHE A 312 7.57 -11.20 -10.03
N ILE A 313 7.64 -11.13 -11.35
CA ILE A 313 6.57 -11.57 -12.25
C ILE A 313 6.27 -13.06 -12.01
N ASP A 314 7.28 -13.92 -12.04
CA ASP A 314 7.11 -15.36 -11.84
C ASP A 314 6.53 -15.70 -10.46
N ARG A 315 7.01 -15.05 -9.40
CA ARG A 315 6.53 -15.27 -8.03
C ARG A 315 5.10 -14.77 -7.84
N ALA A 316 4.78 -13.58 -8.35
CA ALA A 316 3.45 -13.01 -8.30
C ALA A 316 2.44 -13.86 -9.09
N HIS A 317 2.76 -14.23 -10.32
CA HIS A 317 1.91 -15.10 -11.15
C HIS A 317 1.69 -16.47 -10.51
N SER A 318 2.70 -17.05 -9.86
CA SER A 318 2.57 -18.30 -9.11
C SER A 318 1.57 -18.18 -7.96
N ALA A 319 1.37 -16.98 -7.42
CA ALA A 319 0.38 -16.67 -6.40
C ALA A 319 -0.97 -16.15 -6.97
N GLY A 320 -1.11 -16.06 -8.30
CA GLY A 320 -2.31 -15.53 -8.97
C GLY A 320 -2.45 -14.02 -8.86
N ILE A 321 -1.33 -13.30 -8.70
CA ILE A 321 -1.27 -11.85 -8.56
C ILE A 321 -0.83 -11.24 -9.89
N THR A 322 -1.55 -10.21 -10.35
CA THR A 322 -1.24 -9.40 -11.53
C THR A 322 -0.07 -8.46 -11.23
N VAL A 323 0.84 -8.27 -12.19
CA VAL A 323 2.01 -7.39 -12.04
C VAL A 323 1.94 -6.24 -13.04
N VAL A 324 1.87 -5.02 -12.55
CA VAL A 324 1.92 -3.79 -13.33
C VAL A 324 3.33 -3.20 -13.21
N GLY A 325 4.06 -3.14 -14.31
CA GLY A 325 5.38 -2.50 -14.34
C GLY A 325 5.27 -0.99 -14.45
N ALA A 326 6.02 -0.25 -13.65
CA ALA A 326 6.12 1.20 -13.75
C ALA A 326 7.51 1.60 -14.25
N THR A 327 7.57 2.55 -15.20
CA THR A 327 8.85 3.06 -15.70
C THR A 327 9.54 3.92 -14.66
N LEU A 328 10.88 3.79 -14.56
CA LEU A 328 11.72 4.59 -13.68
C LEU A 328 11.69 6.05 -14.10
N THR A 329 11.49 6.94 -13.16
CA THR A 329 11.32 8.39 -13.38
C THR A 329 12.63 9.08 -13.77
N PRO A 330 12.59 10.25 -14.41
CA PRO A 330 13.78 11.04 -14.71
C PRO A 330 14.53 11.45 -13.43
N PHE A 331 15.86 11.60 -13.51
CA PHE A 331 16.68 11.94 -12.33
C PHE A 331 17.91 12.81 -12.65
N GLU A 332 17.99 13.45 -13.84
CA GLU A 332 19.09 14.37 -14.15
C GLU A 332 19.07 15.57 -13.21
N GLY A 333 20.18 15.78 -12.51
CA GLY A 333 20.36 16.77 -11.45
C GLY A 333 20.37 16.18 -10.04
N ALA A 334 19.88 14.96 -9.86
CA ALA A 334 19.96 14.24 -8.57
C ALA A 334 21.44 14.01 -8.17
N GLY A 335 21.70 13.95 -6.88
CA GLY A 335 23.06 13.88 -6.32
C GLY A 335 23.90 12.67 -6.75
N TYR A 336 23.28 11.64 -7.32
CA TYR A 336 23.92 10.42 -7.83
C TYR A 336 23.73 10.20 -9.34
N TYR A 337 23.24 11.21 -10.05
CA TYR A 337 23.07 11.15 -11.50
C TYR A 337 24.40 10.96 -12.24
N THR A 338 24.39 10.14 -13.27
CA THR A 338 25.44 10.03 -14.29
C THR A 338 24.81 9.83 -15.66
N GLU A 339 25.53 10.20 -16.74
CA GLU A 339 25.07 9.95 -18.12
C GLU A 339 24.94 8.44 -18.41
N GLU A 340 25.81 7.62 -17.82
CA GLU A 340 25.75 6.16 -17.91
C GLU A 340 24.48 5.62 -17.20
N GLY A 341 24.22 6.08 -15.97
CA GLY A 341 23.01 5.72 -15.24
C GLY A 341 21.72 6.13 -15.96
N GLU A 342 21.73 7.27 -16.68
CA GLU A 342 20.59 7.63 -17.53
C GLU A 342 20.42 6.66 -18.71
N ALA A 343 21.51 6.22 -19.32
CA ALA A 343 21.46 5.22 -20.40
C ALA A 343 20.89 3.88 -19.85
N ASP A 344 21.30 3.47 -18.66
CA ASP A 344 20.79 2.26 -17.99
C ASP A 344 19.30 2.39 -17.66
N ARG A 345 18.88 3.54 -17.12
CA ARG A 345 17.47 3.84 -16.85
C ARG A 345 16.63 3.74 -18.13
N GLN A 346 17.11 4.31 -19.23
CA GLN A 346 16.41 4.24 -20.51
C GLN A 346 16.34 2.80 -21.05
N ALA A 347 17.39 2.00 -20.90
CA ALA A 347 17.39 0.59 -21.31
C ALA A 347 16.37 -0.23 -20.49
N VAL A 348 16.32 -0.02 -19.17
CA VAL A 348 15.32 -0.64 -18.30
C VAL A 348 13.91 -0.21 -18.68
N ASN A 349 13.67 1.10 -18.89
CA ASN A 349 12.38 1.64 -19.27
C ASN A 349 11.90 1.13 -20.63
N GLU A 350 12.82 0.99 -21.59
CA GLU A 350 12.51 0.40 -22.90
C GLU A 350 12.03 -1.04 -22.75
N TRP A 351 12.70 -1.84 -21.89
CA TRP A 351 12.26 -3.19 -21.60
C TRP A 351 10.90 -3.22 -20.88
N ILE A 352 10.68 -2.36 -19.87
CA ILE A 352 9.39 -2.29 -19.16
C ILE A 352 8.25 -2.01 -20.15
N ARG A 353 8.44 -1.06 -21.07
CA ARG A 353 7.42 -0.67 -22.05
C ARG A 353 7.11 -1.75 -23.09
N ASN A 354 8.13 -2.46 -23.56
CA ASN A 354 8.04 -3.18 -24.83
C ASN A 354 8.26 -4.69 -24.73
N SER A 355 8.71 -5.23 -23.59
CA SER A 355 8.92 -6.69 -23.43
C SER A 355 7.65 -7.50 -23.51
N GLY A 356 6.53 -6.92 -23.06
CA GLY A 356 5.27 -7.67 -22.92
C GLY A 356 5.27 -8.70 -21.79
N GLU A 357 6.26 -8.63 -20.89
CA GLU A 357 6.38 -9.56 -19.75
C GLU A 357 5.52 -9.13 -18.55
N PHE A 358 5.23 -7.83 -18.39
CA PHE A 358 4.26 -7.33 -17.40
C PHE A 358 2.83 -7.49 -17.91
N ASP A 359 1.87 -7.69 -17.03
CA ASP A 359 0.44 -7.76 -17.38
C ASP A 359 -0.12 -6.40 -17.86
N ALA A 360 0.44 -5.31 -17.33
CA ALA A 360 0.20 -3.94 -17.77
C ALA A 360 1.41 -3.06 -17.43
N VAL A 361 1.45 -1.87 -18.02
CA VAL A 361 2.51 -0.89 -17.79
C VAL A 361 1.91 0.48 -17.48
N VAL A 362 2.50 1.18 -16.50
CA VAL A 362 2.26 2.60 -16.26
C VAL A 362 3.55 3.38 -16.54
N ASP A 363 3.46 4.39 -17.42
CA ASP A 363 4.64 5.13 -17.89
C ASP A 363 4.84 6.42 -17.08
N PHE A 364 5.38 6.28 -15.87
CA PHE A 364 5.69 7.41 -14.99
C PHE A 364 6.81 8.31 -15.52
N ASP A 365 7.75 7.75 -16.30
CA ASP A 365 8.76 8.54 -17.00
C ASP A 365 8.09 9.54 -17.97
N ALA A 366 7.14 9.08 -18.77
CA ALA A 366 6.44 9.96 -19.71
C ALA A 366 5.58 11.02 -19.01
N VAL A 367 5.08 10.71 -17.81
CA VAL A 367 4.25 11.63 -17.01
C VAL A 367 5.06 12.75 -16.38
N LEU A 368 6.23 12.42 -15.85
CA LEU A 368 7.01 13.34 -15.02
C LEU A 368 8.12 14.07 -15.78
N ARG A 369 8.53 13.58 -16.94
CA ARG A 369 9.66 14.16 -17.66
C ARG A 369 9.34 15.54 -18.25
N ASP A 370 10.34 16.41 -18.24
CA ASP A 370 10.34 17.65 -19.02
C ASP A 370 10.38 17.31 -20.52
N PRO A 371 9.42 17.75 -21.34
CA PRO A 371 9.41 17.45 -22.77
C PRO A 371 10.59 18.07 -23.54
N GLU A 372 11.20 19.15 -23.03
CA GLU A 372 12.40 19.78 -23.63
C GLU A 372 13.71 19.12 -23.16
N HIS A 373 13.69 18.51 -21.97
CA HIS A 373 14.84 17.82 -21.34
C HIS A 373 14.39 16.50 -20.72
N PRO A 374 14.17 15.42 -21.50
CA PRO A 374 13.50 14.20 -21.05
C PRO A 374 14.19 13.40 -19.93
N SER A 375 15.44 13.70 -19.64
CA SER A 375 16.18 13.13 -18.50
C SER A 375 15.89 13.84 -17.15
N ARG A 376 15.15 14.99 -17.20
CA ARG A 376 14.78 15.80 -16.04
C ARG A 376 13.30 15.65 -15.70
N ILE A 377 12.99 15.77 -14.39
CA ILE A 377 11.62 15.99 -13.93
C ILE A 377 11.17 17.38 -14.40
N LEU A 378 9.91 17.48 -14.85
CA LEU A 378 9.28 18.73 -15.20
C LEU A 378 9.37 19.72 -14.00
N PRO A 379 9.81 20.97 -14.21
CA PRO A 379 10.02 21.91 -13.10
C PRO A 379 8.83 22.10 -12.16
N ASP A 380 7.59 22.00 -12.67
CA ASP A 380 6.37 22.10 -11.84
C ASP A 380 6.18 20.90 -10.89
N TYR A 381 6.85 19.79 -11.14
CA TYR A 381 6.81 18.56 -10.34
C TYR A 381 8.04 18.35 -9.48
N ASP A 382 9.11 19.14 -9.68
CA ASP A 382 10.40 19.00 -9.02
C ASP A 382 10.47 19.93 -7.79
N PRO A 383 10.64 19.40 -6.56
CA PRO A 383 10.83 20.23 -5.36
C PRO A 383 12.23 20.84 -5.27
N GLY A 384 13.16 20.49 -6.18
CA GLY A 384 14.53 20.97 -6.25
C GLY A 384 15.62 19.96 -5.89
N ASP A 385 15.25 18.71 -5.61
CA ASP A 385 16.20 17.61 -5.42
C ASP A 385 16.42 16.79 -6.71
N HIS A 386 15.62 17.05 -7.74
CA HIS A 386 15.70 16.46 -9.09
C HIS A 386 15.51 14.94 -9.13
N LEU A 387 14.84 14.37 -8.12
CA LEU A 387 14.61 12.94 -7.97
C LEU A 387 13.18 12.61 -7.57
N HIS A 388 12.67 13.28 -6.56
CA HIS A 388 11.36 13.00 -5.99
C HIS A 388 10.31 13.96 -6.56
N PRO A 389 9.12 13.47 -6.93
CA PRO A 389 8.02 14.35 -7.30
C PRO A 389 7.45 15.07 -6.08
N ASN A 390 7.05 16.34 -6.23
CA ASN A 390 6.23 17.03 -5.23
C ASN A 390 4.76 16.54 -5.29
N ASP A 391 3.88 17.08 -4.45
CA ASP A 391 2.45 16.69 -4.39
C ASP A 391 1.74 16.78 -5.75
N ALA A 392 2.08 17.77 -6.59
CA ALA A 392 1.52 17.89 -7.93
C ALA A 392 2.04 16.78 -8.87
N GLY A 393 3.32 16.41 -8.76
CA GLY A 393 3.91 15.29 -9.46
C GLY A 393 3.30 13.95 -9.03
N PHE A 394 3.07 13.74 -7.73
CA PHE A 394 2.36 12.57 -7.21
C PHE A 394 0.92 12.51 -7.72
N ALA A 395 0.23 13.65 -7.82
CA ALA A 395 -1.11 13.70 -8.42
C ALA A 395 -1.09 13.29 -9.90
N ALA A 396 -0.09 13.74 -10.66
CA ALA A 396 0.08 13.37 -12.05
C ALA A 396 0.37 11.86 -12.21
N MET A 397 1.23 11.29 -11.35
CA MET A 397 1.48 9.84 -11.30
C MET A 397 0.21 9.06 -10.99
N ALA A 398 -0.53 9.46 -9.96
CA ALA A 398 -1.79 8.83 -9.61
C ALA A 398 -2.79 8.87 -10.77
N ALA A 399 -2.90 10.01 -11.47
CA ALA A 399 -3.79 10.18 -12.62
C ALA A 399 -3.44 9.25 -13.79
N ALA A 400 -2.19 8.89 -13.97
CA ALA A 400 -1.71 8.02 -15.03
C ALA A 400 -2.02 6.52 -14.81
N VAL A 401 -2.29 6.12 -13.59
CA VAL A 401 -2.63 4.71 -13.28
C VAL A 401 -4.00 4.38 -13.89
N ASP A 402 -4.04 3.39 -14.79
CA ASP A 402 -5.31 2.85 -15.29
C ASP A 402 -5.94 1.95 -14.21
N LEU A 403 -6.97 2.46 -13.57
CA LEU A 403 -7.65 1.77 -12.47
C LEU A 403 -8.27 0.42 -12.85
N ARG A 404 -8.45 0.14 -14.16
CA ARG A 404 -8.98 -1.15 -14.65
C ARG A 404 -7.91 -2.25 -14.63
N THR A 405 -6.64 -1.89 -14.66
CA THR A 405 -5.53 -2.84 -14.62
C THR A 405 -5.17 -3.26 -13.20
N ILE A 406 -5.57 -2.46 -12.21
CA ILE A 406 -5.19 -2.71 -10.81
C ILE A 406 -6.35 -3.20 -9.94
N CYS A 407 -7.58 -2.92 -10.34
CA CYS A 407 -8.80 -3.27 -9.62
C CYS A 407 -10.00 -3.40 -10.60
#